data_8eaea74c65db6e7c8ed5e8aafec7c976
#
_entry.id   8eaea74c65db6e7c8ed5e8aafec7c976
#
_cell.length_a   1.000
_cell.length_b   1.000
_cell.length_c   1.000
_cell.angle_alpha   90.00
_cell.angle_beta   90.00
_cell.angle_gamma   90.00
#
_symmetry.space_group_name_H-M   'P 1'
#
loop_
_entity.id
_entity.type
_entity.pdbx_description
1 polymer ?
#
loop_
_entity_poly.entity_id
_entity_poly.type
_entity_poly.pdbx_seq_one_letter_code
_entity_poly.pdbx_strand_id
1 'polypeptide(L)'
;LDGIVDCSPQLRRRPLSPLVDALRAIGADIEYLEEEGCPPIYIKGGKLKGGEVAVDAGISSQFISALMLVSRLWASPLSLGLRGEIVSRPYVEMTKRLLEMSDDDSAPYIEGDWSAASFFYAYCLLVPDKDVRIGLLRKPDLSVQGDAAVADIFKYLGVESEWEGDGEVVLHGNRHVIDSRRSMSVPVEFDMGDVPDLVPALAVCMALAGIRFRFIKVSHLRHKESDRLSALQTEMGKIGFAVETGDDFISWDGRRLPMSKEVIIESHEDHRIAMAFSIAAAKLHHITIRGGECVSKSFPGFYGELRKIGFVIRIIY
;
A
#
# COMPACT_ATOMS: atom_id res chain seq x y z
N LEU A 1 -19.40 -26.80 -7.68
CA LEU A 1 -18.07 -27.09 -8.19
C LEU A 1 -17.14 -27.23 -7.00
N ASP A 2 -16.45 -28.37 -6.89
CA ASP A 2 -15.49 -28.62 -5.81
C ASP A 2 -14.09 -28.24 -6.31
N GLY A 3 -13.22 -27.75 -5.44
CA GLY A 3 -11.89 -27.36 -5.86
C GLY A 3 -10.92 -27.06 -4.72
N ILE A 4 -9.65 -27.12 -5.08
CA ILE A 4 -8.56 -26.70 -4.19
C ILE A 4 -8.15 -25.31 -4.60
N VAL A 5 -8.04 -24.41 -3.60
CA VAL A 5 -7.44 -23.09 -3.74
C VAL A 5 -6.08 -23.13 -3.09
N ASP A 6 -5.06 -22.97 -3.90
CA ASP A 6 -3.66 -22.94 -3.50
C ASP A 6 -2.96 -21.68 -3.99
N CYS A 7 -1.80 -21.36 -3.46
CA CYS A 7 -1.08 -20.14 -3.75
C CYS A 7 0.44 -20.30 -3.58
N SER A 8 1.20 -19.24 -3.82
CA SER A 8 2.65 -19.23 -3.62
C SER A 8 3.04 -19.55 -2.17
N PRO A 9 4.25 -20.09 -1.91
CA PRO A 9 4.72 -20.38 -0.56
C PRO A 9 4.66 -19.18 0.39
N GLN A 10 4.82 -17.96 -0.12
CA GLN A 10 4.69 -16.73 0.64
C GLN A 10 3.23 -16.49 1.09
N LEU A 11 2.26 -16.69 0.21
CA LEU A 11 0.85 -16.49 0.51
C LEU A 11 0.29 -17.61 1.39
N ARG A 12 0.82 -18.82 1.34
CA ARG A 12 0.45 -19.93 2.23
C ARG A 12 0.67 -19.64 3.70
N ARG A 13 1.53 -18.66 4.05
CA ARG A 13 1.80 -18.23 5.44
C ARG A 13 0.86 -17.13 5.93
N ARG A 14 0.00 -16.61 5.06
CA ARG A 14 -0.92 -15.54 5.43
C ARG A 14 -2.22 -16.10 5.99
N PRO A 15 -2.69 -15.60 7.14
CA PRO A 15 -3.91 -16.10 7.77
C PRO A 15 -5.12 -15.80 6.88
N LEU A 16 -5.93 -16.83 6.62
CA LEU A 16 -7.18 -16.79 5.87
C LEU A 16 -8.39 -17.08 6.76
N SER A 17 -8.15 -17.49 8.02
CA SER A 17 -9.19 -17.93 8.95
C SER A 17 -10.35 -16.95 9.10
N PRO A 18 -10.19 -15.62 9.19
CA PRO A 18 -11.33 -14.73 9.38
C PRO A 18 -12.33 -14.79 8.20
N LEU A 19 -11.82 -14.97 6.98
CA LEU A 19 -12.67 -15.12 5.80
C LEU A 19 -13.33 -16.51 5.77
N VAL A 20 -12.56 -17.57 6.05
CA VAL A 20 -13.07 -18.95 6.04
C VAL A 20 -14.14 -19.14 7.12
N ASP A 21 -13.91 -18.62 8.33
CA ASP A 21 -14.88 -18.71 9.43
C ASP A 21 -16.18 -17.96 9.09
N ALA A 22 -16.05 -16.78 8.48
CA ALA A 22 -17.20 -16.03 8.01
C ALA A 22 -18.00 -16.79 6.94
N LEU A 23 -17.32 -17.41 5.97
CA LEU A 23 -17.95 -18.21 4.92
C LEU A 23 -18.59 -19.50 5.49
N ARG A 24 -17.94 -20.20 6.43
CA ARG A 24 -18.47 -21.37 7.11
C ARG A 24 -19.75 -21.03 7.91
N ALA A 25 -19.80 -19.84 8.55
CA ALA A 25 -20.97 -19.39 9.28
C ALA A 25 -22.23 -19.26 8.41
N ILE A 26 -22.08 -18.99 7.12
CA ILE A 26 -23.18 -18.90 6.14
C ILE A 26 -23.35 -20.16 5.29
N GLY A 27 -22.67 -21.26 5.67
CA GLY A 27 -22.87 -22.58 5.12
C GLY A 27 -21.87 -23.02 4.06
N ALA A 28 -20.72 -22.38 3.94
CA ALA A 28 -19.62 -22.89 3.13
C ALA A 28 -19.00 -24.14 3.77
N ASP A 29 -18.71 -25.16 2.95
CA ASP A 29 -17.96 -26.34 3.34
C ASP A 29 -16.52 -26.18 2.85
N ILE A 30 -15.63 -25.81 3.77
CA ILE A 30 -14.23 -25.47 3.50
C ILE A 30 -13.34 -26.21 4.48
N GLU A 31 -12.32 -26.90 3.99
CA GLU A 31 -11.32 -27.63 4.78
C GLU A 31 -9.92 -27.06 4.53
N TYR A 32 -9.11 -26.94 5.57
CA TYR A 32 -7.68 -26.67 5.42
C TYR A 32 -6.95 -27.98 5.13
N LEU A 33 -6.07 -27.98 4.14
CA LEU A 33 -5.39 -29.20 3.70
C LEU A 33 -4.04 -29.44 4.39
N GLU A 34 -3.40 -28.36 4.88
CA GLU A 34 -2.09 -28.44 5.55
C GLU A 34 -2.17 -27.75 6.91
N GLU A 35 -1.99 -26.44 7.01
CA GLU A 35 -1.97 -25.68 8.25
C GLU A 35 -3.34 -25.03 8.50
N GLU A 36 -3.90 -25.23 9.72
CA GLU A 36 -5.18 -24.60 10.10
C GLU A 36 -5.06 -23.09 10.06
N GLY A 37 -6.00 -22.44 9.39
CA GLY A 37 -6.03 -21.01 9.22
C GLY A 37 -5.31 -20.48 7.98
N CYS A 38 -4.57 -21.33 7.26
CA CYS A 38 -3.76 -20.94 6.10
C CYS A 38 -4.08 -21.78 4.85
N PRO A 39 -3.86 -21.26 3.63
CA PRO A 39 -3.92 -22.08 2.42
C PRO A 39 -2.87 -23.22 2.43
N PRO A 40 -3.08 -24.31 1.66
CA PRO A 40 -4.16 -24.54 0.71
C PRO A 40 -5.45 -24.98 1.40
N ILE A 41 -6.60 -24.63 0.77
CA ILE A 41 -7.92 -25.01 1.24
C ILE A 41 -8.67 -25.82 0.17
N TYR A 42 -9.48 -26.76 0.61
CA TYR A 42 -10.46 -27.44 -0.23
C TYR A 42 -11.84 -26.81 -0.02
N ILE A 43 -12.51 -26.48 -1.10
CA ILE A 43 -13.86 -25.91 -1.08
C ILE A 43 -14.79 -26.89 -1.77
N LYS A 44 -15.81 -27.35 -1.05
CA LYS A 44 -16.90 -28.10 -1.61
C LYS A 44 -17.98 -27.14 -2.08
N GLY A 45 -18.36 -27.27 -3.34
CA GLY A 45 -19.34 -26.39 -3.94
C GLY A 45 -20.70 -26.53 -3.28
N GLY A 46 -21.35 -25.39 -3.04
CA GLY A 46 -22.65 -25.31 -2.40
C GLY A 46 -23.31 -23.95 -2.63
N LYS A 47 -24.57 -23.81 -2.22
CA LYS A 47 -25.28 -22.55 -2.21
C LYS A 47 -25.09 -21.89 -0.82
N LEU A 48 -24.53 -20.72 -0.78
CA LEU A 48 -24.44 -19.94 0.44
C LEU A 48 -25.81 -19.30 0.75
N LYS A 49 -26.21 -19.39 2.01
CA LYS A 49 -27.52 -18.89 2.43
C LYS A 49 -27.56 -17.37 2.61
N GLY A 50 -26.38 -16.75 2.86
CA GLY A 50 -26.32 -15.38 3.33
C GLY A 50 -26.74 -15.27 4.80
N GLY A 51 -27.08 -14.08 5.25
CA GLY A 51 -27.49 -13.80 6.62
C GLY A 51 -26.49 -12.97 7.41
N GLU A 52 -26.49 -13.09 8.73
CA GLU A 52 -25.61 -12.31 9.61
C GLU A 52 -24.25 -13.00 9.80
N VAL A 53 -23.19 -12.26 9.57
CA VAL A 53 -21.81 -12.73 9.71
C VAL A 53 -20.99 -11.73 10.50
N ALA A 54 -20.26 -12.19 11.52
CA ALA A 54 -19.32 -11.38 12.26
C ALA A 54 -17.90 -11.60 11.73
N VAL A 55 -17.19 -10.52 11.41
CA VAL A 55 -15.82 -10.53 10.90
C VAL A 55 -14.93 -9.70 11.80
N ASP A 56 -13.72 -10.20 12.10
CA ASP A 56 -12.69 -9.40 12.75
C ASP A 56 -12.10 -8.40 11.73
N ALA A 57 -12.42 -7.12 11.94
CA ALA A 57 -12.04 -6.03 11.07
C ALA A 57 -10.60 -5.53 11.32
N GLY A 58 -9.95 -5.96 12.39
CA GLY A 58 -8.60 -5.54 12.77
C GLY A 58 -7.48 -6.23 12.00
N ILE A 59 -7.78 -7.34 11.28
CA ILE A 59 -6.75 -8.12 10.57
C ILE A 59 -6.59 -7.63 9.12
N SER A 60 -7.69 -7.54 8.37
CA SER A 60 -7.63 -7.13 6.96
C SER A 60 -9.00 -6.68 6.43
N SER A 61 -9.06 -5.47 5.88
CA SER A 61 -10.23 -4.95 5.15
C SER A 61 -10.55 -5.78 3.90
N GLN A 62 -9.59 -6.51 3.35
CA GLN A 62 -9.79 -7.35 2.15
C GLN A 62 -10.81 -8.47 2.37
N PHE A 63 -10.91 -9.02 3.60
CA PHE A 63 -11.92 -10.04 3.91
C PHE A 63 -13.33 -9.47 3.88
N ILE A 64 -13.50 -8.25 4.40
CA ILE A 64 -14.77 -7.53 4.35
C ILE A 64 -15.17 -7.25 2.90
N SER A 65 -14.25 -6.69 2.11
CA SER A 65 -14.47 -6.42 0.69
C SER A 65 -14.80 -7.69 -0.10
N ALA A 66 -14.11 -8.80 0.15
CA ALA A 66 -14.40 -10.09 -0.51
C ALA A 66 -15.81 -10.57 -0.22
N LEU A 67 -16.27 -10.51 1.03
CA LEU A 67 -17.63 -10.89 1.40
C LEU A 67 -18.67 -9.97 0.76
N MET A 68 -18.43 -8.66 0.74
CA MET A 68 -19.32 -7.69 0.08
C MET A 68 -19.47 -7.96 -1.42
N LEU A 69 -18.35 -8.20 -2.13
CA LEU A 69 -18.35 -8.44 -3.58
C LEU A 69 -19.18 -9.67 -3.98
N VAL A 70 -19.12 -10.76 -3.19
CA VAL A 70 -19.83 -12.01 -3.51
C VAL A 70 -21.24 -12.07 -2.92
N SER A 71 -21.59 -11.17 -1.99
CA SER A 71 -22.87 -11.22 -1.27
C SER A 71 -24.10 -11.08 -2.16
N ARG A 72 -23.98 -10.44 -3.32
CA ARG A 72 -25.06 -10.31 -4.30
C ARG A 72 -25.48 -11.63 -4.95
N LEU A 73 -24.65 -12.66 -4.85
CA LEU A 73 -24.91 -14.00 -5.37
C LEU A 73 -25.62 -14.91 -4.37
N TRP A 74 -25.88 -14.43 -3.15
CA TRP A 74 -26.44 -15.24 -2.07
C TRP A 74 -27.97 -15.18 -2.03
N ALA A 75 -28.55 -16.19 -1.43
CA ALA A 75 -30.02 -16.32 -1.37
C ALA A 75 -30.66 -15.24 -0.47
N SER A 76 -29.97 -14.78 0.54
CA SER A 76 -30.40 -13.72 1.46
C SER A 76 -29.34 -12.61 1.53
N PRO A 77 -29.74 -11.36 1.80
CA PRO A 77 -28.80 -10.26 1.99
C PRO A 77 -27.75 -10.56 3.06
N LEU A 78 -26.55 -10.05 2.87
CA LEU A 78 -25.49 -10.11 3.86
C LEU A 78 -25.66 -8.98 4.89
N SER A 79 -25.64 -9.34 6.17
CA SER A 79 -25.49 -8.41 7.28
C SER A 79 -24.14 -8.63 7.94
N LEU A 80 -23.23 -7.67 7.80
CA LEU A 80 -21.88 -7.74 8.36
C LEU A 80 -21.83 -7.08 9.73
N GLY A 81 -21.62 -7.87 10.77
CA GLY A 81 -21.22 -7.43 12.09
C GLY A 81 -19.70 -7.32 12.15
N LEU A 82 -19.17 -6.10 12.27
CA LEU A 82 -17.72 -5.87 12.34
C LEU A 82 -17.27 -5.85 13.80
N ARG A 83 -16.26 -6.65 14.14
CA ARG A 83 -15.65 -6.68 15.47
C ARG A 83 -14.30 -5.98 15.43
N GLY A 84 -14.03 -5.13 16.44
CA GLY A 84 -12.79 -4.35 16.51
C GLY A 84 -12.79 -3.08 15.65
N GLU A 85 -11.65 -2.41 15.62
CA GLU A 85 -11.43 -1.22 14.79
C GLU A 85 -11.14 -1.66 13.34
N ILE A 86 -11.81 -1.03 12.39
CA ILE A 86 -11.61 -1.34 10.96
C ILE A 86 -10.29 -0.73 10.51
N VAL A 87 -9.31 -1.57 10.22
CA VAL A 87 -8.07 -1.10 9.55
C VAL A 87 -8.33 -0.86 8.08
N SER A 88 -7.69 0.18 7.53
CA SER A 88 -7.85 0.51 6.10
C SER A 88 -9.31 0.69 5.69
N ARG A 89 -10.11 1.39 6.51
CA ARG A 89 -11.53 1.67 6.28
C ARG A 89 -11.83 2.19 4.86
N PRO A 90 -11.03 3.09 4.26
CA PRO A 90 -11.30 3.61 2.92
C PRO A 90 -11.42 2.52 1.84
N TYR A 91 -10.75 1.38 1.99
CA TYR A 91 -10.87 0.28 1.02
C TYR A 91 -12.23 -0.44 1.10
N VAL A 92 -12.80 -0.52 2.31
CA VAL A 92 -14.17 -1.04 2.49
C VAL A 92 -15.20 -0.07 1.89
N GLU A 93 -15.03 1.22 2.16
CA GLU A 93 -15.91 2.26 1.58
C GLU A 93 -15.79 2.35 0.06
N MET A 94 -14.59 2.20 -0.49
CA MET A 94 -14.37 2.09 -1.94
C MET A 94 -15.17 0.91 -2.53
N THR A 95 -15.07 -0.27 -1.90
CA THR A 95 -15.82 -1.45 -2.35
C THR A 95 -17.33 -1.19 -2.33
N LYS A 96 -17.84 -0.57 -1.26
CA LYS A 96 -19.24 -0.22 -1.13
C LYS A 96 -19.69 0.73 -2.23
N ARG A 97 -18.97 1.83 -2.45
CA ARG A 97 -19.27 2.81 -3.51
C ARG A 97 -19.27 2.17 -4.90
N LEU A 98 -18.28 1.32 -5.20
CA LEU A 98 -18.21 0.63 -6.50
C LEU A 98 -19.38 -0.34 -6.70
N LEU A 99 -19.84 -1.02 -5.64
CA LEU A 99 -21.03 -1.86 -5.70
C LEU A 99 -22.30 -1.04 -5.95
N GLU A 100 -22.44 0.13 -5.32
CA GLU A 100 -23.56 1.04 -5.56
C GLU A 100 -23.54 1.60 -7.01
N MET A 101 -22.36 1.98 -7.51
CA MET A 101 -22.19 2.47 -8.88
C MET A 101 -22.44 1.40 -9.95
N SER A 102 -22.21 0.12 -9.65
CA SER A 102 -22.41 -0.98 -10.61
C SER A 102 -23.88 -1.23 -10.94
N ASP A 103 -24.81 -0.62 -10.21
CA ASP A 103 -26.25 -0.67 -10.48
C ASP A 103 -26.69 0.38 -11.53
N ASP A 104 -25.79 1.30 -11.92
CA ASP A 104 -26.00 2.25 -12.99
C ASP A 104 -25.44 1.66 -14.31
N ASP A 105 -26.23 1.72 -15.40
CA ASP A 105 -25.85 1.22 -16.73
C ASP A 105 -24.74 2.05 -17.41
N SER A 106 -24.23 3.09 -16.75
CA SER A 106 -23.10 3.88 -17.26
C SER A 106 -21.80 3.11 -17.11
N ALA A 107 -20.94 3.13 -18.13
CA ALA A 107 -19.62 2.52 -18.06
C ALA A 107 -18.82 3.17 -16.92
N PRO A 108 -18.29 2.38 -15.95
CA PRO A 108 -17.55 2.94 -14.82
C PRO A 108 -16.28 3.62 -15.30
N TYR A 109 -16.00 4.81 -14.79
CA TYR A 109 -14.71 5.45 -14.97
C TYR A 109 -13.67 4.72 -14.10
N ILE A 110 -12.65 4.17 -14.74
CA ILE A 110 -11.53 3.53 -14.04
C ILE A 110 -10.43 4.57 -13.87
N GLU A 111 -10.28 5.06 -12.65
CA GLU A 111 -9.23 6.02 -12.30
C GLU A 111 -7.86 5.36 -12.12
N GLY A 112 -6.78 6.15 -12.30
CA GLY A 112 -5.43 5.72 -12.03
C GLY A 112 -5.22 5.41 -10.54
N ASP A 113 -4.20 4.57 -10.26
CA ASP A 113 -3.90 4.08 -8.92
C ASP A 113 -3.15 5.13 -8.10
N TRP A 114 -3.79 5.63 -7.04
CA TRP A 114 -3.22 6.61 -6.12
C TRP A 114 -2.06 6.05 -5.28
N SER A 115 -2.10 4.75 -4.94
CA SER A 115 -0.94 4.11 -4.29
C SER A 115 0.28 4.13 -5.20
N ALA A 116 0.11 3.84 -6.49
CA ALA A 116 1.17 3.91 -7.48
C ALA A 116 1.68 5.35 -7.67
N ALA A 117 0.78 6.33 -7.69
CA ALA A 117 1.12 7.76 -7.80
C ALA A 117 2.03 8.22 -6.65
N SER A 118 1.89 7.65 -5.45
CA SER A 118 2.69 8.03 -4.27
C SER A 118 4.20 8.00 -4.49
N PHE A 119 4.69 7.10 -5.34
CA PHE A 119 6.11 7.00 -5.67
C PHE A 119 6.60 8.19 -6.52
N PHE A 120 5.75 8.75 -7.35
CA PHE A 120 6.07 9.94 -8.15
C PHE A 120 5.97 11.22 -7.31
N TYR A 121 5.05 11.28 -6.35
CA TYR A 121 5.05 12.31 -5.31
C TYR A 121 6.33 12.26 -4.49
N ALA A 122 6.76 11.05 -4.09
CA ALA A 122 8.03 10.86 -3.37
C ALA A 122 9.23 11.31 -4.19
N TYR A 123 9.25 11.02 -5.50
CA TYR A 123 10.29 11.53 -6.39
C TYR A 123 10.31 13.05 -6.45
N CYS A 124 9.15 13.71 -6.60
CA CYS A 124 9.04 15.16 -6.65
C CYS A 124 9.53 15.83 -5.33
N LEU A 125 9.24 15.22 -4.17
CA LEU A 125 9.79 15.66 -2.88
C LEU A 125 11.32 15.61 -2.87
N LEU A 126 11.91 14.56 -3.45
CA LEU A 126 13.36 14.39 -3.50
C LEU A 126 14.03 15.27 -4.56
N VAL A 127 13.35 15.57 -5.67
CA VAL A 127 13.90 16.33 -6.80
C VAL A 127 12.96 17.51 -7.12
N PRO A 128 12.86 18.50 -6.22
CA PRO A 128 11.84 19.55 -6.29
C PRO A 128 11.98 20.52 -7.48
N ASP A 129 13.08 20.45 -8.23
CA ASP A 129 13.29 21.27 -9.44
C ASP A 129 12.74 20.61 -10.71
N LYS A 130 12.15 19.44 -10.59
CA LYS A 130 11.57 18.71 -11.73
C LYS A 130 10.10 18.47 -11.50
N ASP A 131 9.32 18.97 -12.43
CA ASP A 131 7.90 18.67 -12.48
C ASP A 131 7.68 17.23 -12.95
N VAL A 132 6.62 16.63 -12.42
CA VAL A 132 6.18 15.28 -12.80
C VAL A 132 4.72 15.33 -13.22
N ARG A 133 4.43 14.86 -14.42
CA ARG A 133 3.07 14.77 -14.96
C ARG A 133 2.54 13.35 -14.82
N ILE A 134 1.36 13.22 -14.22
CA ILE A 134 0.68 11.93 -14.02
C ILE A 134 -0.71 12.01 -14.67
N GLY A 135 -1.01 11.07 -15.56
CA GLY A 135 -2.32 10.93 -16.17
C GLY A 135 -3.22 9.94 -15.46
N LEU A 136 -4.50 9.98 -15.80
CA LEU A 136 -5.56 9.08 -15.36
C LEU A 136 -5.93 9.16 -13.87
N LEU A 137 -5.29 10.00 -13.07
CA LEU A 137 -5.71 10.23 -11.69
C LEU A 137 -7.00 11.06 -11.67
N ARG A 138 -7.89 10.71 -10.75
CA ARG A 138 -9.06 11.53 -10.44
C ARG A 138 -8.73 12.45 -9.27
N LYS A 139 -9.28 13.69 -9.26
CA LYS A 139 -9.10 14.63 -8.15
C LYS A 139 -9.43 13.95 -6.80
N PRO A 140 -8.70 14.26 -5.72
CA PRO A 140 -8.88 13.57 -4.43
C PRO A 140 -10.30 13.61 -3.88
N ASP A 141 -11.01 14.71 -4.04
CA ASP A 141 -12.40 14.89 -3.63
C ASP A 141 -13.42 14.09 -4.45
N LEU A 142 -13.03 13.65 -5.65
CA LEU A 142 -13.84 12.85 -6.55
C LEU A 142 -13.43 11.36 -6.56
N SER A 143 -12.23 11.05 -6.09
CA SER A 143 -11.69 9.69 -6.06
C SER A 143 -12.45 8.79 -5.07
N VAL A 144 -12.57 7.53 -5.41
CA VAL A 144 -13.07 6.49 -4.49
C VAL A 144 -11.95 5.83 -3.69
N GLN A 145 -10.68 6.08 -4.06
CA GLN A 145 -9.51 5.50 -3.41
C GLN A 145 -9.09 6.29 -2.17
N GLY A 146 -8.94 5.62 -1.04
CA GLY A 146 -8.46 6.26 0.20
C GLY A 146 -7.04 6.82 0.09
N ASP A 147 -6.19 6.18 -0.72
CA ASP A 147 -4.82 6.61 -0.95
C ASP A 147 -4.72 7.96 -1.70
N ALA A 148 -5.83 8.52 -2.19
CA ALA A 148 -5.88 9.90 -2.68
C ALA A 148 -5.46 10.93 -1.62
N ALA A 149 -5.51 10.57 -0.33
CA ALA A 149 -4.94 11.35 0.78
C ALA A 149 -3.44 11.66 0.60
N VAL A 150 -2.74 10.92 -0.27
CA VAL A 150 -1.34 11.22 -0.62
C VAL A 150 -1.15 12.65 -1.10
N ALA A 151 -2.10 13.21 -1.82
CA ALA A 151 -2.03 14.59 -2.31
C ALA A 151 -1.92 15.61 -1.16
N ASP A 152 -2.74 15.45 -0.10
CA ASP A 152 -2.72 16.34 1.07
C ASP A 152 -1.49 16.11 1.93
N ILE A 153 -1.07 14.85 2.13
CA ILE A 153 0.15 14.50 2.86
C ILE A 153 1.37 15.16 2.19
N PHE A 154 1.50 15.01 0.88
CA PHE A 154 2.65 15.59 0.16
C PHE A 154 2.55 17.10 -0.01
N LYS A 155 1.36 17.68 -0.10
CA LYS A 155 1.16 19.13 -0.04
C LYS A 155 1.72 19.69 1.28
N TYR A 156 1.43 19.04 2.41
CA TYR A 156 2.00 19.40 3.70
C TYR A 156 3.54 19.29 3.70
N LEU A 157 4.11 18.31 2.99
CA LEU A 157 5.55 18.10 2.88
C LEU A 157 6.23 19.03 1.85
N GLY A 158 5.47 19.69 0.99
CA GLY A 158 5.98 20.64 -0.01
C GLY A 158 5.95 20.10 -1.45
N VAL A 159 5.03 19.21 -1.78
CA VAL A 159 4.72 18.86 -3.18
C VAL A 159 3.31 19.28 -3.49
N GLU A 160 3.16 20.20 -4.43
CA GLU A 160 1.87 20.75 -4.87
C GLU A 160 1.36 19.99 -6.09
N SER A 161 0.04 19.89 -6.20
CA SER A 161 -0.65 19.21 -7.29
C SER A 161 -1.46 20.24 -8.09
N GLU A 162 -1.08 20.50 -9.32
CA GLU A 162 -1.82 21.35 -10.25
C GLU A 162 -2.61 20.47 -11.23
N TRP A 163 -3.94 20.62 -11.23
CA TRP A 163 -4.83 19.79 -12.00
C TRP A 163 -5.14 20.37 -13.38
N GLU A 164 -4.85 19.59 -14.43
CA GLU A 164 -5.20 19.92 -15.81
C GLU A 164 -6.43 19.07 -16.23
N GLY A 165 -7.63 19.65 -16.12
CA GLY A 165 -8.88 18.90 -16.38
C GLY A 165 -9.18 17.84 -15.32
N ASP A 166 -9.80 16.73 -15.73
CA ASP A 166 -10.34 15.70 -14.83
C ASP A 166 -9.51 14.40 -14.80
N GLY A 167 -8.26 14.41 -15.17
CA GLY A 167 -7.50 13.17 -15.21
C GLY A 167 -6.00 13.35 -15.32
N GLU A 168 -5.52 14.57 -15.26
CA GLU A 168 -4.10 14.88 -15.36
C GLU A 168 -3.68 15.82 -14.25
N VAL A 169 -2.56 15.52 -13.61
CA VAL A 169 -1.97 16.33 -12.55
C VAL A 169 -0.49 16.57 -12.82
N VAL A 170 -0.05 17.80 -12.60
CA VAL A 170 1.37 18.15 -12.58
C VAL A 170 1.79 18.37 -11.14
N LEU A 171 2.85 17.68 -10.73
CA LEU A 171 3.44 17.78 -9.39
C LEU A 171 4.62 18.75 -9.42
N HIS A 172 4.60 19.69 -8.47
CA HIS A 172 5.64 20.71 -8.31
C HIS A 172 6.25 20.65 -6.91
N GLY A 173 7.58 20.62 -6.81
CA GLY A 173 8.29 20.68 -5.54
C GLY A 173 8.45 22.12 -5.04
N ASN A 174 8.04 22.40 -3.80
CA ASN A 174 8.22 23.68 -3.14
C ASN A 174 9.38 23.60 -2.12
N ARG A 175 10.58 24.05 -2.55
CA ARG A 175 11.80 24.01 -1.73
C ARG A 175 11.64 24.69 -0.37
N HIS A 176 10.96 25.84 -0.31
CA HIS A 176 10.80 26.58 0.94
C HIS A 176 10.01 25.76 1.98
N VAL A 177 8.96 25.10 1.54
CA VAL A 177 8.17 24.22 2.42
C VAL A 177 9.01 23.02 2.84
N ILE A 178 9.68 22.36 1.91
CA ILE A 178 10.53 21.18 2.19
C ILE A 178 11.63 21.55 3.21
N ASP A 179 12.32 22.67 3.04
CA ASP A 179 13.38 23.11 3.94
C ASP A 179 12.80 23.50 5.32
N SER A 180 11.61 24.09 5.37
CA SER A 180 10.89 24.34 6.62
C SER A 180 10.59 23.02 7.36
N ARG A 181 10.13 21.98 6.69
CA ARG A 181 9.87 20.66 7.31
C ARG A 181 11.15 19.99 7.77
N ARG A 182 12.22 20.08 6.98
CA ARG A 182 13.56 19.57 7.34
C ARG A 182 14.10 20.21 8.60
N SER A 183 13.85 21.51 8.82
CA SER A 183 14.34 22.26 9.97
C SER A 183 13.57 21.98 11.28
N MET A 184 12.44 21.30 11.22
CA MET A 184 11.67 20.96 12.42
C MET A 184 12.49 20.04 13.34
N SER A 185 12.52 20.34 14.63
CA SER A 185 13.19 19.53 15.65
C SER A 185 12.36 18.31 16.08
N VAL A 186 11.04 18.40 15.93
CA VAL A 186 10.09 17.34 16.28
C VAL A 186 9.72 16.56 15.02
N PRO A 187 9.62 15.22 15.08
CA PRO A 187 9.16 14.43 13.95
C PRO A 187 7.74 14.86 13.51
N VAL A 188 7.50 14.87 12.21
CA VAL A 188 6.16 14.99 11.64
C VAL A 188 5.42 13.69 11.91
N GLU A 189 4.27 13.77 12.58
CA GLU A 189 3.46 12.60 12.89
C GLU A 189 2.28 12.48 11.94
N PHE A 190 2.06 11.27 11.41
CA PHE A 190 0.88 10.92 10.61
C PHE A 190 0.24 9.63 11.15
N ASP A 191 -1.09 9.65 11.23
CA ASP A 191 -1.91 8.45 11.40
C ASP A 191 -2.04 7.76 10.03
N MET A 192 -1.48 6.54 9.91
CA MET A 192 -1.43 5.80 8.65
C MET A 192 -2.40 4.60 8.63
N GLY A 193 -3.28 4.49 9.63
CA GLY A 193 -4.21 3.37 9.76
C GLY A 193 -5.12 3.18 8.54
N ASP A 194 -5.51 4.27 7.92
CA ASP A 194 -6.39 4.27 6.74
C ASP A 194 -5.66 4.21 5.40
N VAL A 195 -4.36 4.53 5.37
CA VAL A 195 -3.53 4.60 4.15
C VAL A 195 -2.19 3.88 4.30
N PRO A 196 -2.19 2.62 4.77
CA PRO A 196 -0.97 1.88 5.11
C PRO A 196 -0.03 1.66 3.94
N ASP A 197 -0.58 1.64 2.74
CA ASP A 197 0.18 1.38 1.52
C ASP A 197 1.06 2.56 1.09
N LEU A 198 0.84 3.74 1.67
CA LEU A 198 1.69 4.93 1.47
C LEU A 198 2.95 4.93 2.36
N VAL A 199 2.97 4.13 3.44
CA VAL A 199 4.06 4.13 4.44
C VAL A 199 5.44 3.88 3.82
N PRO A 200 5.65 2.88 2.94
CA PRO A 200 6.99 2.65 2.37
C PRO A 200 7.53 3.84 1.58
N ALA A 201 6.70 4.44 0.71
CA ALA A 201 7.10 5.60 -0.08
C ALA A 201 7.44 6.80 0.82
N LEU A 202 6.57 7.10 1.80
CA LEU A 202 6.74 8.21 2.72
C LEU A 202 7.97 8.04 3.63
N ALA A 203 8.16 6.86 4.24
CA ALA A 203 9.28 6.62 5.14
C ALA A 203 10.62 6.83 4.44
N VAL A 204 10.77 6.24 3.25
CA VAL A 204 12.01 6.35 2.47
C VAL A 204 12.25 7.78 1.98
N CYS A 205 11.25 8.43 1.38
CA CYS A 205 11.44 9.77 0.83
C CYS A 205 11.62 10.84 1.91
N MET A 206 10.88 10.79 3.03
CA MET A 206 11.03 11.75 4.12
C MET A 206 12.42 11.65 4.76
N ALA A 207 12.92 10.43 5.03
CA ALA A 207 14.26 10.24 5.54
C ALA A 207 15.33 10.80 4.59
N LEU A 208 15.22 10.50 3.28
CA LEU A 208 16.15 11.01 2.26
C LEU A 208 16.05 12.53 2.08
N ALA A 209 14.87 13.11 2.26
CA ALA A 209 14.67 14.57 2.29
C ALA A 209 15.18 15.21 3.59
N GLY A 210 15.55 14.42 4.61
CA GLY A 210 15.98 14.90 5.92
C GLY A 210 14.84 15.35 6.82
N ILE A 211 13.61 14.93 6.54
CA ILE A 211 12.41 15.25 7.31
C ILE A 211 12.18 14.14 8.33
N ARG A 212 12.24 14.46 9.63
CA ARG A 212 11.95 13.50 10.70
C ARG A 212 10.48 13.11 10.68
N PHE A 213 10.19 11.83 10.94
CA PHE A 213 8.82 11.34 10.90
C PHE A 213 8.51 10.35 12.01
N ARG A 214 7.21 10.24 12.32
CA ARG A 214 6.61 9.20 13.13
C ARG A 214 5.26 8.82 12.52
N PHE A 215 5.12 7.56 12.10
CA PHE A 215 3.87 7.02 11.60
C PHE A 215 3.29 6.08 12.65
N ILE A 216 2.02 6.28 12.97
CA ILE A 216 1.27 5.53 13.97
C ILE A 216 0.13 4.75 13.33
N LYS A 217 -0.44 3.79 14.06
CA LYS A 217 -1.48 2.85 13.60
C LYS A 217 -1.03 2.02 12.40
N VAL A 218 0.16 1.46 12.50
CA VAL A 218 0.80 0.69 11.43
C VAL A 218 1.05 -0.77 11.77
N SER A 219 0.53 -1.30 12.90
CA SER A 219 0.72 -2.68 13.35
C SER A 219 0.35 -3.71 12.28
N HIS A 220 -0.71 -3.47 11.52
CA HIS A 220 -1.17 -4.34 10.44
C HIS A 220 -0.18 -4.46 9.25
N LEU A 221 0.82 -3.56 9.14
CA LEU A 221 1.89 -3.67 8.14
C LEU A 221 2.79 -4.89 8.35
N ARG A 222 2.79 -5.48 9.55
CA ARG A 222 3.52 -6.73 9.84
C ARG A 222 2.93 -7.96 9.14
N HIS A 223 1.66 -7.85 8.73
CA HIS A 223 0.90 -8.95 8.10
C HIS A 223 0.59 -8.71 6.62
N LYS A 224 1.36 -7.83 5.97
CA LYS A 224 1.26 -7.57 4.53
C LYS A 224 2.07 -8.61 3.72
N GLU A 225 2.53 -8.27 2.52
CA GLU A 225 3.36 -9.15 1.67
C GLU A 225 4.66 -9.56 2.35
N SER A 226 5.19 -8.66 3.18
CA SER A 226 6.30 -8.87 4.11
C SER A 226 5.93 -8.27 5.47
N ASP A 227 6.71 -8.51 6.52
CA ASP A 227 6.71 -7.61 7.67
C ASP A 227 7.36 -6.30 7.21
N ARG A 228 6.53 -5.37 6.71
CA ARG A 228 6.98 -4.09 6.12
C ARG A 228 7.74 -3.23 7.12
N LEU A 229 7.39 -3.29 8.41
CA LEU A 229 8.08 -2.51 9.43
C LEU A 229 9.51 -3.00 9.59
N SER A 230 9.71 -4.31 9.72
CA SER A 230 11.03 -4.93 9.81
C SER A 230 11.85 -4.76 8.53
N ALA A 231 11.20 -4.89 7.36
CA ALA A 231 11.84 -4.65 6.07
C ALA A 231 12.33 -3.21 5.94
N LEU A 232 11.48 -2.21 6.22
CA LEU A 232 11.84 -0.79 6.18
C LEU A 232 12.98 -0.48 7.15
N GLN A 233 12.91 -0.97 8.40
CA GLN A 233 13.98 -0.76 9.38
C GLN A 233 15.32 -1.32 8.89
N THR A 234 15.33 -2.54 8.37
CA THR A 234 16.53 -3.21 7.89
C THR A 234 17.11 -2.50 6.66
N GLU A 235 16.29 -2.23 5.66
CA GLU A 235 16.75 -1.70 4.38
C GLU A 235 17.13 -0.22 4.49
N MET A 236 16.40 0.58 5.28
CA MET A 236 16.78 1.96 5.57
C MET A 236 18.07 2.05 6.39
N GLY A 237 18.35 1.06 7.23
CA GLY A 237 19.64 0.94 7.92
C GLY A 237 20.82 0.84 6.96
N LYS A 238 20.70 0.08 5.85
CA LYS A 238 21.75 -0.05 4.83
C LYS A 238 22.08 1.27 4.14
N ILE A 239 21.10 2.16 4.00
CA ILE A 239 21.26 3.49 3.42
C ILE A 239 21.50 4.59 4.46
N GLY A 240 21.84 4.18 5.69
CA GLY A 240 22.34 5.06 6.73
C GLY A 240 21.30 5.75 7.61
N PHE A 241 20.09 5.21 7.74
CA PHE A 241 19.05 5.78 8.60
C PHE A 241 18.75 4.85 9.79
N ALA A 242 18.85 5.39 11.02
CA ALA A 242 18.51 4.67 12.25
C ALA A 242 16.99 4.74 12.51
N VAL A 243 16.22 3.94 11.79
CA VAL A 243 14.77 3.87 11.93
C VAL A 243 14.41 2.97 13.11
N GLU A 244 13.43 3.39 13.90
CA GLU A 244 12.86 2.63 15.00
C GLU A 244 11.46 2.14 14.65
N THR A 245 11.17 0.91 15.04
CA THR A 245 9.83 0.32 14.92
C THR A 245 9.37 -0.20 16.27
N GLY A 246 8.10 0.00 16.59
CA GLY A 246 7.43 -0.60 17.73
C GLY A 246 6.25 -1.45 17.30
N ASP A 247 5.36 -1.75 18.24
CA ASP A 247 4.19 -2.58 17.95
C ASP A 247 3.27 -1.91 16.93
N ASP A 248 3.09 -0.59 17.05
CA ASP A 248 2.15 0.18 16.23
C ASP A 248 2.74 1.50 15.68
N PHE A 249 4.05 1.57 15.53
CA PHE A 249 4.70 2.73 14.92
C PHE A 249 5.97 2.39 14.16
N ILE A 250 6.34 3.29 13.25
CA ILE A 250 7.66 3.42 12.64
C ILE A 250 8.07 4.89 12.70
N SER A 251 9.32 5.18 13.07
CA SER A 251 9.80 6.54 13.20
C SER A 251 11.27 6.70 12.87
N TRP A 252 11.63 7.93 12.48
CA TRP A 252 13.02 8.36 12.35
C TRP A 252 13.18 9.76 12.95
N ASP A 253 14.10 9.88 13.90
CA ASP A 253 14.37 11.09 14.68
C ASP A 253 15.52 11.96 14.14
N GLY A 254 16.11 11.56 13.03
CA GLY A 254 17.27 12.23 12.42
C GLY A 254 18.61 11.50 12.65
N ARG A 255 18.65 10.45 13.48
CA ARG A 255 19.88 9.67 13.73
C ARG A 255 20.33 8.94 12.46
N ARG A 256 21.66 8.97 12.25
CA ARG A 256 22.30 8.34 11.10
C ARG A 256 23.13 7.14 11.52
N LEU A 257 23.21 6.16 10.62
CA LEU A 257 24.10 5.00 10.70
C LEU A 257 25.18 5.12 9.60
N PRO A 258 26.30 4.40 9.74
CA PRO A 258 27.22 4.24 8.62
C PRO A 258 26.48 3.59 7.44
N MET A 259 26.57 4.22 6.27
CA MET A 259 25.99 3.66 5.06
C MET A 259 26.83 2.46 4.58
N SER A 260 26.18 1.44 4.04
CA SER A 260 26.85 0.31 3.42
C SER A 260 27.71 0.77 2.24
N LYS A 261 28.87 0.17 2.05
CA LYS A 261 29.77 0.49 0.92
C LYS A 261 29.12 0.21 -0.42
N GLU A 262 28.36 -0.89 -0.48
CA GLU A 262 27.53 -1.25 -1.60
C GLU A 262 26.09 -1.34 -1.09
N VAL A 263 25.19 -0.59 -1.72
CA VAL A 263 23.79 -0.54 -1.32
C VAL A 263 23.02 -1.59 -2.10
N ILE A 264 22.79 -2.72 -1.43
CA ILE A 264 21.95 -3.82 -1.96
C ILE A 264 20.71 -3.94 -1.08
N ILE A 265 19.57 -3.61 -1.64
CA ILE A 265 18.25 -3.68 -1.02
C ILE A 265 17.61 -5.02 -1.38
N GLU A 266 17.11 -5.73 -0.38
CA GLU A 266 16.23 -6.87 -0.59
C GLU A 266 14.78 -6.37 -0.72
N SER A 267 14.06 -6.80 -1.74
CA SER A 267 12.66 -6.43 -1.91
C SER A 267 11.74 -7.13 -0.91
N HIS A 268 12.19 -8.20 -0.27
CA HIS A 268 11.38 -9.09 0.58
C HIS A 268 10.13 -9.61 -0.15
N GLU A 269 10.21 -9.76 -1.49
CA GLU A 269 9.09 -10.10 -2.37
C GLU A 269 7.90 -9.12 -2.27
N ASP A 270 8.12 -7.94 -1.69
CA ASP A 270 7.15 -6.87 -1.53
C ASP A 270 7.42 -5.75 -2.56
N HIS A 271 6.48 -5.61 -3.50
CA HIS A 271 6.57 -4.62 -4.57
C HIS A 271 6.66 -3.18 -4.06
N ARG A 272 6.06 -2.86 -2.90
CA ARG A 272 6.09 -1.51 -2.33
C ARG A 272 7.46 -1.19 -1.73
N ILE A 273 8.14 -2.17 -1.15
CA ILE A 273 9.54 -2.03 -0.72
C ILE A 273 10.43 -1.79 -1.94
N ALA A 274 10.31 -2.63 -2.97
CA ALA A 274 11.08 -2.47 -4.20
C ALA A 274 10.88 -1.11 -4.86
N MET A 275 9.63 -0.63 -4.98
CA MET A 275 9.31 0.67 -5.57
C MET A 275 9.82 1.84 -4.73
N ALA A 276 9.65 1.81 -3.41
CA ALA A 276 10.09 2.86 -2.51
C ALA A 276 11.62 3.06 -2.57
N PHE A 277 12.37 1.96 -2.56
CA PHE A 277 13.83 2.05 -2.66
C PHE A 277 14.32 2.33 -4.09
N SER A 278 13.54 2.02 -5.14
CA SER A 278 13.87 2.46 -6.50
C SER A 278 13.92 3.99 -6.60
N ILE A 279 12.99 4.67 -5.96
CA ILE A 279 12.98 6.16 -5.91
C ILE A 279 14.17 6.71 -5.14
N ALA A 280 14.72 5.97 -4.17
CA ALA A 280 15.90 6.39 -3.40
C ALA A 280 17.12 6.65 -4.29
N ALA A 281 17.21 6.03 -5.47
CA ALA A 281 18.28 6.28 -6.44
C ALA A 281 18.36 7.74 -6.91
N ALA A 282 17.27 8.51 -6.79
CA ALA A 282 17.28 9.96 -7.06
C ALA A 282 18.22 10.74 -6.14
N LYS A 283 18.57 10.19 -4.97
CA LYS A 283 19.52 10.79 -3.99
C LYS A 283 20.80 10.00 -3.82
N LEU A 284 20.74 8.68 -3.96
CA LEU A 284 21.86 7.79 -3.71
C LEU A 284 22.72 7.53 -4.97
N HIS A 285 22.25 8.00 -6.13
CA HIS A 285 22.88 7.85 -7.46
C HIS A 285 23.01 6.40 -7.96
N HIS A 286 23.22 5.45 -7.06
CA HIS A 286 23.31 4.03 -7.40
C HIS A 286 22.73 3.18 -6.27
N ILE A 287 21.88 2.22 -6.65
CA ILE A 287 21.27 1.25 -5.74
C ILE A 287 20.97 -0.04 -6.50
N THR A 288 21.24 -1.18 -5.88
CA THR A 288 20.85 -2.48 -6.41
C THR A 288 19.65 -2.99 -5.64
N ILE A 289 18.63 -3.48 -6.35
CA ILE A 289 17.43 -4.07 -5.73
C ILE A 289 17.33 -5.53 -6.17
N ARG A 290 17.45 -6.44 -5.22
CA ARG A 290 17.21 -7.86 -5.45
C ARG A 290 15.73 -8.17 -5.36
N GLY A 291 15.23 -9.04 -6.25
CA GLY A 291 13.81 -9.36 -6.35
C GLY A 291 12.97 -8.19 -6.86
N GLY A 292 13.57 -7.24 -7.59
CA GLY A 292 12.88 -6.06 -8.10
C GLY A 292 11.77 -6.37 -9.11
N GLU A 293 11.74 -7.56 -9.70
CA GLU A 293 10.69 -8.04 -10.59
C GLU A 293 9.33 -8.19 -9.89
N CYS A 294 9.29 -8.29 -8.57
CA CYS A 294 8.04 -8.35 -7.79
C CYS A 294 7.14 -7.12 -7.98
N VAL A 295 7.69 -6.02 -8.48
CA VAL A 295 6.95 -4.80 -8.86
C VAL A 295 5.84 -5.12 -9.89
N SER A 296 6.06 -6.11 -10.75
CA SER A 296 5.08 -6.54 -11.76
C SER A 296 3.75 -7.04 -11.17
N LYS A 297 3.70 -7.36 -9.87
CA LYS A 297 2.47 -7.77 -9.17
C LYS A 297 1.40 -6.66 -9.13
N SER A 298 1.82 -5.40 -9.08
CA SER A 298 0.90 -4.25 -8.98
C SER A 298 1.14 -3.17 -10.02
N PHE A 299 2.39 -2.99 -10.47
CA PHE A 299 2.75 -1.97 -11.44
C PHE A 299 3.75 -2.50 -12.48
N PRO A 300 3.32 -3.32 -13.44
CA PRO A 300 4.21 -3.93 -14.44
C PRO A 300 5.05 -2.92 -15.23
N GLY A 301 4.50 -1.72 -15.45
CA GLY A 301 5.17 -0.62 -16.19
C GLY A 301 6.12 0.25 -15.36
N PHE A 302 6.23 0.07 -14.06
CA PHE A 302 6.90 0.99 -13.14
C PHE A 302 8.32 1.40 -13.57
N TYR A 303 9.17 0.44 -13.91
CA TYR A 303 10.54 0.74 -14.36
C TYR A 303 10.57 1.46 -15.71
N GLY A 304 9.56 1.27 -16.55
CA GLY A 304 9.36 2.04 -17.78
C GLY A 304 9.06 3.51 -17.47
N GLU A 305 8.18 3.76 -16.53
CA GLU A 305 7.84 5.12 -16.10
C GLU A 305 9.03 5.81 -15.43
N LEU A 306 9.82 5.11 -14.61
CA LEU A 306 11.03 5.68 -14.02
C LEU A 306 12.04 6.13 -15.10
N ARG A 307 12.19 5.37 -16.18
CA ARG A 307 13.07 5.78 -17.31
C ARG A 307 12.62 7.09 -17.93
N LYS A 308 11.31 7.33 -18.05
CA LYS A 308 10.76 8.58 -18.61
C LYS A 308 11.14 9.82 -17.78
N ILE A 309 11.27 9.67 -16.46
CA ILE A 309 11.69 10.75 -15.57
C ILE A 309 13.21 10.78 -15.31
N GLY A 310 13.99 9.97 -16.04
CA GLY A 310 15.44 10.07 -16.12
C GLY A 310 16.23 9.03 -15.33
N PHE A 311 15.61 7.98 -14.80
CA PHE A 311 16.37 6.89 -14.17
C PHE A 311 17.01 5.97 -15.23
N VAL A 312 18.24 5.55 -14.95
CA VAL A 312 18.93 4.53 -15.71
C VAL A 312 18.78 3.18 -15.00
N ILE A 313 18.05 2.27 -15.60
CA ILE A 313 17.73 0.97 -15.02
C ILE A 313 18.41 -0.14 -15.82
N ARG A 314 19.21 -0.93 -15.12
CA ARG A 314 19.89 -2.12 -15.67
C ARG A 314 19.38 -3.36 -14.95
N ILE A 315 19.11 -4.41 -15.71
CA ILE A 315 18.78 -5.73 -15.18
C ILE A 315 20.09 -6.50 -15.09
N ILE A 316 20.39 -7.04 -13.91
CA ILE A 316 21.58 -7.86 -13.65
C ILE A 316 21.06 -9.27 -13.40
N TYR A 317 21.51 -10.24 -14.21
CA TYR A 317 21.15 -11.65 -14.12
C TYR A 317 22.13 -12.42 -13.24
#